data_89e7fba28da9c352ea2ba5f35215bc1a
#
_entry.id   89e7fba28da9c352ea2ba5f35215bc1a
#
_cell.length_a   1.000
_cell.length_b   1.000
_cell.length_c   1.000
_cell.angle_alpha   90.00
_cell.angle_beta   90.00
_cell.angle_gamma   90.00
#
_symmetry.space_group_name_H-M   'P 1'
#
loop_
_entity.id
_entity.type
_entity.pdbx_description
1 polymer ?
#
loop_
_entity_poly.entity_id
_entity_poly.type
_entity_poly.pdbx_seq_one_letter_code
_entity_poly.pdbx_strand_id
1 'polypeptide(L)'
;GVNGGLNKTLTNRFILNNQTLLNYSHDFRSGHHVDALLGHEWNHDKYHSVLYASGYELIPGWISGGNFIGRYTNGGTTLSGSPSWSQYEVNMESYIGRVNYNYDEKYYLSASIRRDGSSKFMNNKWGTFGSVGASWVISREGFMSATSSWLDFLKVRGSYGVLGNSNGIGSYTNHTWSYSATSYQQATNGTGIPAGYKLNNGALVNDQLTW
;
A
#
# COMPACT_ATOMS: atom_id res chain seq x y z
N GLY A 1 11.82 39.18 18.40
CA GLY A 1 11.99 37.82 17.87
C GLY A 1 10.73 37.03 18.06
N VAL A 2 10.34 36.26 17.07
CA VAL A 2 9.20 35.34 17.19
C VAL A 2 9.65 34.17 18.05
N ASN A 3 9.00 34.00 19.17
CA ASN A 3 9.38 33.01 20.17
C ASN A 3 8.45 31.80 20.10
N GLY A 4 8.74 30.89 19.22
CA GLY A 4 8.02 29.62 19.13
C GLY A 4 6.81 29.65 18.18
N GLY A 5 6.44 28.46 17.70
CA GLY A 5 5.27 28.21 16.87
C GLY A 5 4.60 26.90 17.25
N LEU A 6 3.29 26.84 17.10
CA LEU A 6 2.51 25.61 17.31
C LEU A 6 1.80 25.21 16.04
N ASN A 7 1.98 23.94 15.67
CA ASN A 7 1.17 23.29 14.66
C ASN A 7 0.34 22.20 15.33
N LYS A 8 -0.98 22.28 15.22
CA LYS A 8 -1.89 21.26 15.73
C LYS A 8 -2.49 20.49 14.55
N THR A 9 -2.10 19.24 14.44
CA THR A 9 -2.61 18.33 13.43
C THR A 9 -3.46 17.25 14.09
N LEU A 10 -4.64 17.00 13.56
CA LEU A 10 -5.46 15.85 13.90
C LEU A 10 -5.38 14.85 12.76
N THR A 11 -4.98 13.63 13.08
CA THR A 11 -4.90 12.53 12.13
C THR A 11 -5.78 11.39 12.59
N ASN A 12 -6.68 10.96 11.70
CA ASN A 12 -7.49 9.77 11.88
C ASN A 12 -7.15 8.78 10.76
N ARG A 13 -6.89 7.54 11.14
CA ARG A 13 -6.70 6.44 10.19
C ARG A 13 -7.60 5.27 10.59
N PHE A 14 -8.36 4.79 9.64
CA PHE A 14 -9.20 3.62 9.79
C PHE A 14 -8.72 2.55 8.83
N ILE A 15 -8.37 1.38 9.36
CA ILE A 15 -7.96 0.23 8.57
C ILE A 15 -8.89 -0.91 8.91
N LEU A 16 -9.52 -1.48 7.90
CA LEU A 16 -10.35 -2.67 8.02
C LEU A 16 -9.77 -3.77 7.12
N ASN A 17 -9.42 -4.89 7.75
CA ASN A 17 -9.00 -6.10 7.07
C ASN A 17 -10.06 -7.17 7.29
N ASN A 18 -10.53 -7.77 6.22
CA ASN A 18 -11.37 -8.95 6.25
C ASN A 18 -10.68 -10.07 5.48
N GLN A 19 -10.59 -11.24 6.09
CA GLN A 19 -9.98 -12.41 5.48
C GLN A 19 -10.88 -13.61 5.69
N THR A 20 -11.23 -14.28 4.61
CA THR A 20 -11.99 -15.52 4.63
C THR A 20 -11.13 -16.62 4.00
N LEU A 21 -10.89 -17.69 4.74
CA LEU A 21 -10.06 -18.80 4.32
C LEU A 21 -10.83 -20.11 4.40
N LEU A 22 -10.74 -20.90 3.36
CA LEU A 22 -11.22 -22.27 3.30
C LEU A 22 -10.03 -23.21 3.15
N ASN A 23 -9.83 -24.08 4.13
CA ASN A 23 -8.78 -25.06 4.13
C ASN A 23 -9.37 -26.45 3.93
N TYR A 24 -8.72 -27.24 3.09
CA TYR A 24 -9.02 -28.65 2.87
C TYR A 24 -7.73 -29.44 3.03
N SER A 25 -7.78 -30.51 3.80
CA SER A 25 -6.65 -31.45 3.98
C SER A 25 -7.18 -32.87 3.97
N HIS A 26 -6.56 -33.71 3.16
CA HIS A 26 -6.99 -35.11 3.06
C HIS A 26 -5.84 -36.06 2.74
N ASP A 27 -5.82 -37.15 3.48
CA ASP A 27 -4.95 -38.29 3.23
C ASP A 27 -5.71 -39.35 2.41
N PHE A 28 -5.27 -39.55 1.18
CA PHE A 28 -5.81 -40.59 0.32
C PHE A 28 -5.06 -41.89 0.59
N ARG A 29 -5.68 -43.00 0.19
CA ARG A 29 -5.00 -44.31 0.23
C ARG A 29 -3.74 -44.28 -0.64
N SER A 30 -2.78 -45.13 -0.32
CA SER A 30 -1.52 -45.31 -1.08
C SER A 30 -0.53 -44.11 -0.94
N GLY A 31 -0.54 -43.40 0.19
CA GLY A 31 0.52 -42.42 0.52
C GLY A 31 0.38 -41.06 -0.16
N HIS A 32 -0.78 -40.76 -0.73
CA HIS A 32 -1.07 -39.43 -1.29
C HIS A 32 -1.68 -38.52 -0.25
N HIS A 33 -1.14 -37.31 -0.10
CA HIS A 33 -1.66 -36.26 0.76
C HIS A 33 -1.86 -34.97 -0.02
N VAL A 34 -2.98 -34.31 0.19
CA VAL A 34 -3.32 -33.01 -0.44
C VAL A 34 -3.76 -32.03 0.61
N ASP A 35 -3.12 -30.84 0.62
CA ASP A 35 -3.60 -29.65 1.30
C ASP A 35 -3.97 -28.60 0.27
N ALA A 36 -5.16 -28.05 0.39
CA ALA A 36 -5.62 -26.95 -0.44
C ALA A 36 -6.14 -25.81 0.40
N LEU A 37 -5.88 -24.59 -0.04
CA LEU A 37 -6.36 -23.36 0.58
C LEU A 37 -6.98 -22.48 -0.50
N LEU A 38 -8.19 -21.99 -0.24
CA LEU A 38 -8.80 -20.89 -0.97
C LEU A 38 -9.00 -19.72 -0.02
N GLY A 39 -8.65 -18.53 -0.46
CA GLY A 39 -8.73 -17.33 0.35
C GLY A 39 -9.30 -16.14 -0.42
N HIS A 40 -10.03 -15.31 0.30
CA HIS A 40 -10.44 -13.99 -0.13
C HIS A 40 -10.03 -13.00 0.96
N GLU A 41 -9.33 -11.94 0.57
CA GLU A 41 -8.95 -10.84 1.44
C GLU A 41 -9.51 -9.53 0.89
N TRP A 42 -9.98 -8.69 1.79
CA TRP A 42 -10.36 -7.34 1.49
C TRP A 42 -9.77 -6.39 2.53
N ASN A 43 -9.07 -5.37 2.05
CA ASN A 43 -8.44 -4.34 2.87
C ASN A 43 -8.97 -2.97 2.47
N HIS A 44 -9.37 -2.19 3.47
CA HIS A 44 -9.79 -0.81 3.33
C HIS A 44 -8.95 0.06 4.26
N ASP A 45 -8.20 1.01 3.69
CA ASP A 45 -7.36 1.97 4.43
C ASP A 45 -7.81 3.38 4.11
N LYS A 46 -8.38 4.05 5.10
CA LYS A 46 -8.85 5.42 5.01
C LYS A 46 -8.05 6.29 5.97
N TYR A 47 -7.43 7.31 5.42
CA TYR A 47 -6.62 8.29 6.14
C TYR A 47 -7.19 9.68 5.95
N HIS A 48 -7.25 10.41 7.05
CA HIS A 48 -7.64 11.81 7.06
C HIS A 48 -6.78 12.57 8.06
N SER A 49 -6.14 13.65 7.59
CA SER A 49 -5.33 14.52 8.42
C SER A 49 -5.70 15.97 8.16
N VAL A 50 -5.90 16.73 9.23
CA VAL A 50 -6.22 18.14 9.16
C VAL A 50 -5.25 18.91 10.05
N LEU A 51 -4.58 19.90 9.48
CA LEU A 51 -3.87 20.93 10.22
C LEU A 51 -4.84 22.05 10.58
N TYR A 52 -5.22 22.11 11.87
CA TYR A 52 -6.19 23.08 12.33
C TYR A 52 -5.60 24.44 12.64
N ALA A 53 -4.39 24.46 13.17
CA ALA A 53 -3.78 25.68 13.66
C ALA A 53 -2.29 25.69 13.39
N SER A 54 -1.82 26.82 12.94
CA SER A 54 -0.42 27.22 12.93
C SER A 54 -0.37 28.61 13.52
N GLY A 55 0.31 28.77 14.60
CA GLY A 55 0.32 30.04 15.34
C GLY A 55 1.59 30.23 16.13
N TYR A 56 1.76 31.45 16.61
CA TYR A 56 2.88 31.82 17.46
C TYR A 56 2.44 31.97 18.92
N GLU A 57 3.36 31.75 19.84
CA GLU A 57 3.18 31.97 21.26
C GLU A 57 2.86 33.42 21.55
N LEU A 58 1.78 33.69 22.31
CA LEU A 58 1.47 35.00 22.82
C LEU A 58 2.31 35.35 24.06
N ILE A 59 2.47 34.37 24.95
CA ILE A 59 3.25 34.49 26.18
C ILE A 59 4.37 33.44 26.11
N PRO A 60 5.63 33.90 26.06
CA PRO A 60 6.76 32.98 25.95
C PRO A 60 6.80 31.96 27.10
N GLY A 61 6.98 30.67 26.75
CA GLY A 61 7.10 29.60 27.72
C GLY A 61 5.78 29.06 28.28
N TRP A 62 4.65 29.60 27.91
CA TRP A 62 3.35 29.09 28.36
C TRP A 62 2.72 28.18 27.34
N ILE A 63 2.89 26.88 27.51
CA ILE A 63 2.39 25.84 26.61
C ILE A 63 0.95 25.48 26.97
N SER A 64 -0.01 26.21 26.47
CA SER A 64 -1.42 25.84 26.51
C SER A 64 -2.09 26.16 25.18
N GLY A 65 -3.08 25.36 24.79
CA GLY A 65 -3.78 25.55 23.52
C GLY A 65 -4.41 26.93 23.33
N GLY A 66 -4.77 27.60 24.42
CA GLY A 66 -5.34 28.94 24.41
C GLY A 66 -4.31 30.05 24.22
N ASN A 67 -3.02 29.79 24.40
CA ASN A 67 -1.95 30.74 24.22
C ASN A 67 -1.53 30.90 22.74
N PHE A 68 -1.97 30.02 21.87
CA PHE A 68 -1.63 30.05 20.45
C PHE A 68 -2.80 30.61 19.64
N ILE A 69 -2.62 31.79 19.10
CA ILE A 69 -3.63 32.45 18.27
C ILE A 69 -3.27 32.25 16.81
N GLY A 70 -4.13 31.56 16.07
CA GLY A 70 -3.93 31.18 14.68
C GLY A 70 -4.00 32.34 13.67
N ARG A 71 -4.37 33.54 14.08
CA ARG A 71 -4.38 34.72 13.23
C ARG A 71 -4.37 35.97 14.06
N TYR A 72 -3.22 36.55 14.15
CA TYR A 72 -3.16 37.94 14.59
C TYR A 72 -2.61 38.80 13.46
N THR A 73 -3.44 39.66 12.90
CA THR A 73 -3.00 40.71 12.00
C THR A 73 -2.73 41.93 12.83
N ASN A 74 -1.50 42.09 13.26
CA ASN A 74 -1.07 43.38 13.83
C ASN A 74 -0.15 44.01 12.79
N GLY A 75 -0.57 45.18 12.28
CA GLY A 75 0.26 46.01 11.41
C GLY A 75 0.66 45.39 10.05
N GLY A 76 -0.18 44.60 9.43
CA GLY A 76 0.06 44.12 8.08
C GLY A 76 0.94 42.87 7.96
N THR A 77 1.33 42.25 9.05
CA THR A 77 2.06 40.99 9.02
C THR A 77 1.08 39.83 9.04
N THR A 78 0.90 39.16 7.89
CA THR A 78 0.10 37.95 7.78
C THR A 78 0.90 36.79 8.36
N LEU A 79 0.45 36.22 9.45
CA LEU A 79 1.02 34.96 9.92
C LEU A 79 0.70 33.84 8.92
N SER A 80 1.73 33.32 8.33
CA SER A 80 1.67 32.28 7.30
C SER A 80 1.29 30.92 7.92
N GLY A 81 0.09 30.47 7.71
CA GLY A 81 -0.38 29.17 8.13
C GLY A 81 -1.83 28.96 7.73
N SER A 82 -2.08 28.66 6.46
CA SER A 82 -3.42 28.26 6.06
C SER A 82 -3.72 26.86 6.59
N PRO A 83 -4.95 26.62 7.09
CA PRO A 83 -5.39 25.26 7.38
C PRO A 83 -5.18 24.39 6.13
N SER A 84 -4.65 23.22 6.33
CA SER A 84 -4.47 22.26 5.26
C SER A 84 -5.07 20.92 5.66
N TRP A 85 -5.51 20.19 4.67
CA TRP A 85 -6.04 18.85 4.87
C TRP A 85 -5.47 17.89 3.85
N SER A 86 -5.40 16.65 4.23
CA SER A 86 -4.97 15.55 3.37
C SER A 86 -5.83 14.34 3.68
N GLN A 87 -6.33 13.70 2.66
CA GLN A 87 -7.05 12.44 2.81
C GLN A 87 -6.71 11.52 1.66
N TYR A 88 -6.76 10.23 1.96
CA TYR A 88 -6.75 9.20 0.95
C TYR A 88 -7.58 8.00 1.39
N GLU A 89 -8.01 7.24 0.42
CA GLU A 89 -8.70 5.98 0.60
C GLU A 89 -8.14 4.97 -0.39
N VAL A 90 -7.69 3.82 0.13
CA VAL A 90 -7.15 2.73 -0.67
C VAL A 90 -7.91 1.47 -0.35
N ASN A 91 -8.42 0.84 -1.39
CA ASN A 91 -9.07 -0.47 -1.31
C ASN A 91 -8.19 -1.49 -2.03
N MET A 92 -8.01 -2.64 -1.41
CA MET A 92 -7.36 -3.80 -2.00
C MET A 92 -8.25 -5.02 -1.83
N GLU A 93 -8.29 -5.85 -2.85
CA GLU A 93 -9.02 -7.11 -2.86
C GLU A 93 -8.13 -8.20 -3.46
N SER A 94 -8.11 -9.36 -2.84
CA SER A 94 -7.22 -10.44 -3.21
C SER A 94 -7.93 -11.79 -3.16
N TYR A 95 -7.70 -12.60 -4.17
CA TYR A 95 -8.10 -14.00 -4.24
C TYR A 95 -6.85 -14.87 -4.22
N ILE A 96 -6.85 -15.89 -3.37
CA ILE A 96 -5.68 -16.72 -3.11
C ILE A 96 -6.08 -18.18 -3.30
N GLY A 97 -5.30 -18.90 -4.07
CA GLY A 97 -5.38 -20.35 -4.20
C GLY A 97 -4.02 -20.98 -3.94
N ARG A 98 -3.97 -22.02 -3.13
CA ARG A 98 -2.75 -22.81 -2.90
C ARG A 98 -3.10 -24.29 -2.83
N VAL A 99 -2.25 -25.10 -3.43
CA VAL A 99 -2.31 -26.55 -3.32
C VAL A 99 -0.91 -27.06 -3.00
N ASN A 100 -0.83 -27.89 -1.98
CA ASN A 100 0.34 -28.70 -1.67
C ASN A 100 -0.03 -30.16 -1.83
N TYR A 101 0.81 -30.89 -2.48
CA TYR A 101 0.67 -32.33 -2.68
C TYR A 101 1.94 -33.02 -2.22
N ASN A 102 1.76 -34.10 -1.54
CA ASN A 102 2.88 -34.95 -1.18
C ASN A 102 2.53 -36.42 -1.48
N TYR A 103 3.52 -37.19 -1.95
CA TYR A 103 3.43 -38.60 -2.16
C TYR A 103 4.50 -39.31 -1.35
N ASP A 104 4.06 -40.25 -0.50
CA ASP A 104 4.89 -41.13 0.33
C ASP A 104 5.92 -40.32 1.18
N GLU A 105 5.61 -39.06 1.50
CA GLU A 105 6.52 -38.12 2.15
C GLU A 105 7.91 -38.02 1.47
N LYS A 106 8.01 -38.40 0.22
CA LYS A 106 9.20 -38.35 -0.62
C LYS A 106 9.14 -37.21 -1.64
N TYR A 107 8.01 -37.09 -2.34
CA TYR A 107 7.83 -36.12 -3.40
C TYR A 107 6.83 -35.07 -2.99
N TYR A 108 7.21 -33.82 -3.10
CA TYR A 108 6.36 -32.69 -2.72
C TYR A 108 6.22 -31.76 -3.92
N LEU A 109 5.00 -31.39 -4.21
CA LEU A 109 4.66 -30.37 -5.20
C LEU A 109 3.85 -29.27 -4.50
N SER A 110 4.11 -28.03 -4.84
CA SER A 110 3.34 -26.88 -4.37
C SER A 110 3.02 -25.97 -5.54
N ALA A 111 1.81 -25.46 -5.57
CA ALA A 111 1.42 -24.42 -6.51
C ALA A 111 0.60 -23.37 -5.77
N SER A 112 0.80 -22.11 -6.11
CA SER A 112 -0.03 -21.03 -5.61
C SER A 112 -0.35 -20.04 -6.72
N ILE A 113 -1.54 -19.48 -6.65
CA ILE A 113 -1.99 -18.37 -7.48
C ILE A 113 -2.59 -17.31 -6.58
N ARG A 114 -2.28 -16.05 -6.87
CA ARG A 114 -2.88 -14.91 -6.22
C ARG A 114 -3.29 -13.87 -7.26
N ARG A 115 -4.50 -13.37 -7.13
CA ARG A 115 -5.01 -12.29 -7.97
C ARG A 115 -5.34 -11.12 -7.07
N ASP A 116 -4.62 -10.02 -7.23
CA ASP A 116 -4.73 -8.82 -6.41
C ASP A 116 -5.29 -7.66 -7.23
N GLY A 117 -6.28 -6.99 -6.67
CA GLY A 117 -6.86 -5.76 -7.19
C GLY A 117 -6.56 -4.60 -6.25
N SER A 118 -6.22 -3.43 -6.79
CA SER A 118 -5.97 -2.23 -5.99
C SER A 118 -6.57 -1.00 -6.63
N SER A 119 -7.18 -0.15 -5.80
CA SER A 119 -7.72 1.16 -6.22
C SER A 119 -6.62 2.16 -6.60
N LYS A 120 -5.35 1.86 -6.31
CA LYS A 120 -4.21 2.69 -6.72
C LYS A 120 -4.02 2.74 -8.24
N PHE A 121 -4.49 1.72 -8.95
CA PHE A 121 -4.41 1.65 -10.41
C PHE A 121 -5.69 2.17 -11.04
N MET A 122 -5.56 2.99 -12.08
CA MET A 122 -6.72 3.56 -12.77
C MET A 122 -7.42 2.53 -13.65
N ASN A 123 -6.72 1.94 -14.59
CA ASN A 123 -7.26 1.03 -15.59
C ASN A 123 -6.92 -0.43 -15.27
N ASN A 124 -5.65 -0.74 -15.04
CA ASN A 124 -5.18 -2.12 -14.83
C ASN A 124 -5.15 -2.47 -13.34
N LYS A 125 -6.33 -2.49 -12.71
CA LYS A 125 -6.46 -2.68 -11.25
C LYS A 125 -6.02 -4.05 -10.78
N TRP A 126 -6.07 -5.07 -11.63
CA TRP A 126 -5.85 -6.46 -11.27
C TRP A 126 -4.53 -7.00 -11.80
N GLY A 127 -3.74 -7.60 -10.91
CA GLY A 127 -2.57 -8.40 -11.24
C GLY A 127 -2.77 -9.86 -10.83
N THR A 128 -2.18 -10.77 -11.58
CA THR A 128 -2.22 -12.21 -11.27
C THR A 128 -0.78 -12.72 -11.14
N PHE A 129 -0.50 -13.35 -10.03
CA PHE A 129 0.82 -13.83 -9.66
C PHE A 129 0.74 -15.29 -9.29
N GLY A 130 1.81 -16.02 -9.51
CA GLY A 130 1.81 -17.44 -9.22
C GLY A 130 3.19 -17.97 -8.89
N SER A 131 3.19 -19.10 -8.20
CA SER A 131 4.43 -19.84 -7.93
C SER A 131 4.18 -21.32 -8.03
N VAL A 132 5.23 -22.05 -8.42
CA VAL A 132 5.29 -23.51 -8.38
C VAL A 132 6.59 -23.93 -7.71
N GLY A 133 6.55 -25.03 -6.98
CA GLY A 133 7.70 -25.59 -6.32
C GLY A 133 7.62 -27.11 -6.30
N ALA A 134 8.78 -27.73 -6.36
CA ALA A 134 8.92 -29.18 -6.22
C ALA A 134 10.07 -29.49 -5.26
N SER A 135 9.92 -30.58 -4.50
CA SER A 135 11.03 -31.11 -3.72
C SER A 135 10.98 -32.62 -3.62
N TRP A 136 12.14 -33.21 -3.49
CA TRP A 136 12.36 -34.63 -3.39
C TRP A 136 13.26 -34.97 -2.20
N VAL A 137 12.75 -35.82 -1.32
CA VAL A 137 13.48 -36.35 -0.17
C VAL A 137 14.19 -37.63 -0.61
N ILE A 138 15.39 -37.46 -1.11
CA ILE A 138 16.21 -38.53 -1.70
C ILE A 138 16.58 -39.57 -0.63
N SER A 139 16.84 -39.14 0.61
CA SER A 139 17.19 -40.02 1.71
C SER A 139 16.12 -41.05 2.07
N ARG A 140 14.85 -40.81 1.65
CA ARG A 140 13.75 -41.80 1.86
C ARG A 140 13.60 -42.80 0.73
N GLU A 141 14.45 -42.74 -0.27
CA GLU A 141 14.43 -43.72 -1.35
C GLU A 141 15.15 -45.02 -0.98
N GLY A 142 14.63 -46.12 -1.49
CA GLY A 142 15.20 -47.46 -1.20
C GLY A 142 16.66 -47.61 -1.55
N PHE A 143 17.12 -46.93 -2.64
CA PHE A 143 18.53 -46.98 -3.06
C PHE A 143 19.49 -46.24 -2.10
N MET A 144 18.94 -45.38 -1.20
CA MET A 144 19.73 -44.64 -0.21
C MET A 144 19.89 -45.38 1.13
N SER A 145 19.28 -46.52 1.28
CA SER A 145 19.32 -47.32 2.53
C SER A 145 20.76 -47.65 2.98
N ALA A 146 21.67 -47.88 2.04
CA ALA A 146 23.09 -48.15 2.34
C ALA A 146 23.84 -46.92 2.89
N THR A 147 23.34 -45.71 2.74
CA THR A 147 23.97 -44.48 3.18
C THR A 147 23.45 -43.97 4.54
N SER A 148 22.42 -44.61 5.09
CA SER A 148 21.77 -44.20 6.34
C SER A 148 22.68 -44.18 7.56
N SER A 149 23.86 -44.79 7.51
CA SER A 149 24.85 -44.79 8.59
C SER A 149 25.58 -43.45 8.75
N TRP A 150 25.60 -42.60 7.71
CA TRP A 150 26.31 -41.31 7.70
C TRP A 150 25.50 -40.16 7.10
N LEU A 151 24.39 -40.42 6.41
CA LEU A 151 23.52 -39.43 5.80
C LEU A 151 22.07 -39.64 6.25
N ASP A 152 21.63 -38.88 7.26
CA ASP A 152 20.30 -38.98 7.83
C ASP A 152 19.21 -38.36 6.96
N PHE A 153 19.52 -37.23 6.34
CA PHE A 153 18.53 -36.49 5.57
C PHE A 153 19.15 -35.76 4.35
N LEU A 154 18.60 -36.05 3.19
CA LEU A 154 18.92 -35.36 1.93
C LEU A 154 17.63 -35.00 1.20
N LYS A 155 17.42 -33.70 1.02
CA LYS A 155 16.28 -33.13 0.28
C LYS A 155 16.78 -32.11 -0.75
N VAL A 156 16.34 -32.27 -1.99
CA VAL A 156 16.53 -31.27 -3.05
C VAL A 156 15.21 -30.56 -3.29
N ARG A 157 15.28 -29.25 -3.51
CA ARG A 157 14.10 -28.42 -3.79
C ARG A 157 14.41 -27.37 -4.85
N GLY A 158 13.40 -27.05 -5.65
CA GLY A 158 13.41 -25.96 -6.60
C GLY A 158 12.06 -25.28 -6.64
N SER A 159 12.05 -23.99 -6.85
CA SER A 159 10.80 -23.21 -7.00
C SER A 159 11.00 -22.05 -7.95
N TYR A 160 9.91 -21.67 -8.60
CA TYR A 160 9.83 -20.48 -9.45
C TYR A 160 8.54 -19.74 -9.14
N GLY A 161 8.60 -18.41 -9.12
CA GLY A 161 7.41 -17.60 -8.88
C GLY A 161 7.57 -16.18 -9.39
N VAL A 162 6.42 -15.58 -9.68
CA VAL A 162 6.29 -14.17 -10.07
C VAL A 162 5.46 -13.46 -9.02
N LEU A 163 5.95 -12.30 -8.58
CA LEU A 163 5.30 -11.46 -7.57
C LEU A 163 5.00 -10.09 -8.15
N GLY A 164 3.88 -9.51 -7.75
CA GLY A 164 3.55 -8.13 -8.05
C GLY A 164 4.13 -7.18 -7.00
N ASN A 165 4.35 -5.94 -7.42
CA ASN A 165 4.81 -4.89 -6.52
C ASN A 165 4.05 -3.59 -6.81
N SER A 166 3.24 -3.15 -5.85
CA SER A 166 2.54 -1.85 -5.89
C SER A 166 3.22 -0.78 -5.01
N ASN A 167 4.41 -1.07 -4.46
CA ASN A 167 5.16 -0.11 -3.68
C ASN A 167 5.69 1.02 -4.57
N GLY A 168 5.65 2.23 -4.05
CA GLY A 168 6.04 3.42 -4.82
C GLY A 168 4.91 4.06 -5.62
N ILE A 169 3.75 3.41 -5.72
CA ILE A 169 2.55 4.02 -6.32
C ILE A 169 1.77 4.72 -5.21
N GLY A 170 1.67 6.05 -5.30
CA GLY A 170 0.88 6.85 -4.37
C GLY A 170 -0.62 6.57 -4.50
N SER A 171 -1.37 6.83 -3.43
CA SER A 171 -2.81 6.54 -3.37
C SER A 171 -3.64 7.24 -4.45
N TYR A 172 -3.15 8.37 -4.96
CA TYR A 172 -3.82 9.19 -5.99
C TYR A 172 -2.88 9.64 -7.10
N THR A 173 -1.68 9.08 -7.21
CA THR A 173 -0.67 9.52 -8.19
C THR A 173 -1.21 9.52 -9.63
N ASN A 174 -2.15 8.62 -9.92
CA ASN A 174 -2.74 8.45 -11.25
C ASN A 174 -4.12 9.11 -11.41
N HIS A 175 -4.68 9.69 -10.31
CA HIS A 175 -6.02 10.25 -10.31
C HIS A 175 -6.02 11.77 -10.04
N THR A 176 -4.86 12.36 -9.74
CA THR A 176 -4.77 13.74 -9.31
C THR A 176 -4.29 14.63 -10.44
N TRP A 177 -5.16 15.54 -10.84
CA TRP A 177 -4.81 16.66 -11.68
C TRP A 177 -4.40 17.84 -10.80
N SER A 178 -3.24 18.39 -11.02
CA SER A 178 -2.76 19.56 -10.32
C SER A 178 -2.97 20.81 -11.19
N TYR A 179 -3.58 21.80 -10.59
CA TYR A 179 -3.81 23.09 -11.23
C TYR A 179 -3.10 24.18 -10.44
N SER A 180 -2.39 25.06 -11.12
CA SER A 180 -1.87 26.28 -10.51
C SER A 180 -2.63 27.50 -11.05
N ALA A 181 -2.91 28.44 -10.15
CA ALA A 181 -3.46 29.72 -10.55
C ALA A 181 -2.43 30.46 -11.41
N THR A 182 -2.84 30.93 -12.57
CA THR A 182 -2.03 31.81 -13.41
C THR A 182 -2.63 33.20 -13.38
N SER A 183 -1.80 34.20 -13.07
CA SER A 183 -2.15 35.59 -13.36
C SER A 183 -1.89 35.83 -14.82
N TYR A 184 -2.93 36.12 -15.62
CA TYR A 184 -2.74 36.70 -16.94
C TYR A 184 -2.27 38.11 -16.75
N GLN A 185 -1.24 38.52 -17.52
CA GLN A 185 -0.78 39.89 -17.50
C GLN A 185 -1.94 40.83 -17.87
N GLN A 186 -2.09 41.82 -17.06
CA GLN A 186 -3.09 42.86 -17.09
C GLN A 186 -3.11 43.54 -18.48
N ALA A 187 -4.27 43.56 -19.09
CA ALA A 187 -4.50 44.56 -20.12
C ALA A 187 -4.37 45.96 -19.50
N THR A 188 -3.69 46.85 -20.16
CA THR A 188 -3.25 48.17 -19.70
C THR A 188 -4.35 49.14 -19.23
N ASN A 189 -5.58 48.72 -19.09
CA ASN A 189 -6.75 49.53 -18.72
C ASN A 189 -7.43 49.20 -17.39
N GLY A 190 -6.73 48.52 -16.46
CA GLY A 190 -7.20 48.38 -15.09
C GLY A 190 -8.35 47.38 -14.85
N THR A 191 -8.92 46.76 -15.86
CA THR A 191 -9.86 45.65 -15.69
C THR A 191 -9.08 44.36 -15.73
N GLY A 192 -8.72 43.84 -14.57
CA GLY A 192 -8.01 42.58 -14.46
C GLY A 192 -8.85 41.43 -15.04
N ILE A 193 -8.26 40.70 -15.98
CA ILE A 193 -8.83 39.45 -16.44
C ILE A 193 -8.77 38.48 -15.26
N PRO A 194 -9.88 37.81 -14.88
CA PRO A 194 -9.88 36.89 -13.76
C PRO A 194 -8.78 35.82 -13.94
N ALA A 195 -8.07 35.54 -12.86
CA ALA A 195 -7.02 34.53 -12.84
C ALA A 195 -7.56 33.20 -13.37
N GLY A 196 -6.97 32.71 -14.40
CA GLY A 196 -7.25 31.38 -14.91
C GLY A 196 -6.48 30.30 -14.15
N TYR A 197 -6.88 29.06 -14.32
CA TYR A 197 -6.14 27.92 -13.81
C TYR A 197 -5.38 27.25 -14.96
N LYS A 198 -4.12 27.00 -14.75
CA LYS A 198 -3.26 26.25 -15.65
C LYS A 198 -3.09 24.84 -15.13
N LEU A 199 -3.28 23.85 -16.01
CA LEU A 199 -2.91 22.48 -15.67
C LEU A 199 -1.40 22.39 -15.42
N ASN A 200 -1.01 21.84 -14.30
CA ASN A 200 0.39 21.71 -13.94
C ASN A 200 0.98 20.49 -14.67
N ASN A 201 1.82 20.74 -15.67
CA ASN A 201 2.43 19.70 -16.49
C ASN A 201 3.42 18.78 -15.73
N GLY A 202 3.64 19.02 -14.43
CA GLY A 202 4.51 18.19 -13.60
C GLY A 202 3.88 16.88 -13.10
N ALA A 203 2.56 16.75 -13.23
CA ALA A 203 1.86 15.52 -12.83
C ALA A 203 1.35 14.81 -14.09
N LEU A 204 2.24 14.08 -14.76
CA LEU A 204 1.82 13.16 -15.81
C LEU A 204 1.01 12.03 -15.16
N VAL A 205 -0.28 12.01 -15.46
CA VAL A 205 -1.14 10.87 -15.10
C VAL A 205 -0.76 9.72 -16.03
N ASN A 206 -0.18 8.67 -15.48
CA ASN A 206 0.08 7.44 -16.22
C ASN A 206 -1.04 6.45 -15.96
N ASP A 207 -1.99 6.39 -16.86
CA ASP A 207 -3.15 5.50 -16.82
C ASP A 207 -2.84 4.04 -17.22
N GLN A 208 -1.62 3.80 -17.72
CA GLN A 208 -1.13 2.48 -18.15
C GLN A 208 -0.34 1.74 -17.04
N LEU A 209 -0.24 2.33 -15.85
CA LEU A 209 0.43 1.66 -14.74
C LEU A 209 -0.23 0.31 -14.43
N THR A 210 0.62 -0.70 -14.25
CA THR A 210 0.24 -2.07 -13.88
C THR A 210 1.03 -2.51 -12.66
N TRP A 211 0.63 -3.63 -12.12
CA TRP A 211 1.33 -4.36 -11.06
C TRP A 211 2.75 -4.73 -11.45
#